data_73e8e0fed9546321f1e7e4ab6f454332
#
_entry.id   73e8e0fed9546321f1e7e4ab6f454332
#
_cell.length_a   1.000
_cell.length_b   1.000
_cell.length_c   1.000
_cell.angle_alpha   90.00
_cell.angle_beta   90.00
_cell.angle_gamma   90.00
#
_symmetry.space_group_name_H-M   'P 1'
#
loop_
_entity.id
_entity.type
_entity.pdbx_description
1 polymer ?
#
loop_
_entity_poly.entity_id
_entity_poly.type
_entity_poly.pdbx_seq_one_letter_code
_entity_poly.pdbx_strand_id
1 'polypeptide(L)'
;DREGRYVKTLAEGDFLWFMLNNGIQDMRELEKYKISEITRRVRMKPVYVYSTIEDLILLSMDQNFVPVIDDREVFIGIVTRRDILKYCHDTLNEYEAKYGHKEEKEEIGAV
;
A
#
# COMPACT_ATOMS: atom_id res chain seq x y z
N ASP A 1 -1.40 -1.18 -17.45
CA ASP A 1 -1.75 -1.08 -18.88
C ASP A 1 -1.51 -2.40 -19.60
N ARG A 2 -1.57 -2.41 -20.91
CA ARG A 2 -1.41 -3.62 -21.71
C ARG A 2 -0.02 -4.24 -21.63
N GLU A 3 1.00 -3.43 -21.35
CA GLU A 3 2.38 -3.88 -21.13
C GLU A 3 2.63 -4.29 -19.66
N GLY A 4 1.59 -4.27 -18.83
CA GLY A 4 1.68 -4.59 -17.42
C GLY A 4 2.23 -3.48 -16.55
N ARG A 5 2.39 -2.28 -17.08
CA ARG A 5 2.90 -1.15 -16.31
C ARG A 5 1.84 -0.62 -15.35
N TYR A 6 2.28 -0.21 -14.18
CA TYR A 6 1.43 0.40 -13.18
C TYR A 6 0.96 1.78 -13.66
N VAL A 7 -0.35 2.01 -13.59
CA VAL A 7 -0.95 3.30 -13.97
C VAL A 7 -1.36 4.08 -12.73
N LYS A 8 -2.23 3.51 -11.91
CA LYS A 8 -2.70 4.12 -10.67
C LYS A 8 -3.44 3.12 -9.82
N THR A 9 -3.71 3.50 -8.58
CA THR A 9 -4.53 2.73 -7.64
C THR A 9 -5.82 3.50 -7.37
N LEU A 10 -6.93 2.79 -7.38
CA LEU A 10 -8.24 3.33 -7.04
C LEU A 10 -8.78 2.64 -5.79
N ALA A 11 -9.46 3.41 -4.94
CA ALA A 11 -10.15 2.92 -3.77
C ALA A 11 -11.67 3.15 -3.90
N GLU A 12 -12.44 2.56 -3.02
CA GLU A 12 -13.90 2.69 -3.02
C GLU A 12 -14.36 4.15 -3.04
N GLY A 13 -13.70 5.01 -2.25
CA GLY A 13 -14.02 6.42 -2.19
C GLY A 13 -13.84 7.15 -3.52
N ASP A 14 -12.90 6.71 -4.35
CA ASP A 14 -12.67 7.32 -5.65
C ASP A 14 -13.86 7.10 -6.58
N PHE A 15 -14.45 5.90 -6.54
CA PHE A 15 -15.66 5.57 -7.31
C PHE A 15 -16.86 6.36 -6.82
N LEU A 16 -17.03 6.48 -5.50
CA LEU A 16 -18.14 7.24 -4.91
C LEU A 16 -18.06 8.72 -5.29
N TRP A 17 -16.89 9.32 -5.20
CA TRP A 17 -16.70 10.71 -5.61
C TRP A 17 -16.93 10.92 -7.10
N PHE A 18 -16.48 9.98 -7.92
CA PHE A 18 -16.70 10.02 -9.36
C PHE A 18 -18.19 9.99 -9.69
N MET A 19 -18.94 9.10 -9.02
CA MET A 19 -20.38 9.00 -9.20
C MET A 19 -21.09 10.31 -8.81
N LEU A 20 -20.74 10.88 -7.65
CA LEU A 20 -21.31 12.13 -7.17
C LEU A 20 -21.02 13.29 -8.12
N ASN A 21 -19.80 13.40 -8.58
CA ASN A 21 -19.38 14.50 -9.44
C ASN A 21 -19.97 14.42 -10.86
N ASN A 22 -20.35 13.23 -11.30
CA ASN A 22 -20.91 13.00 -12.63
C ASN A 22 -22.41 12.72 -12.64
N GLY A 23 -23.07 12.83 -11.48
CA GLY A 23 -24.49 12.61 -11.35
C GLY A 23 -24.93 11.19 -11.64
N ILE A 24 -24.03 10.20 -11.40
CA ILE A 24 -24.33 8.79 -11.65
C ILE A 24 -25.14 8.25 -10.48
N GLN A 25 -26.30 7.69 -10.75
CA GLN A 25 -27.23 7.18 -9.74
C GLN A 25 -27.32 5.65 -9.72
N ASP A 26 -26.84 4.98 -10.76
CA ASP A 26 -26.91 3.53 -10.92
C ASP A 26 -25.53 2.98 -11.27
N MET A 27 -25.17 1.87 -10.64
CA MET A 27 -23.90 1.18 -10.91
C MET A 27 -23.75 0.79 -12.39
N ARG A 28 -24.83 0.55 -13.09
CA ARG A 28 -24.82 0.25 -14.53
C ARG A 28 -24.29 1.42 -15.37
N GLU A 29 -24.50 2.64 -14.91
CA GLU A 29 -23.97 3.82 -15.61
C GLU A 29 -22.47 3.88 -15.55
N LEU A 30 -21.84 3.34 -14.48
CA LEU A 30 -20.41 3.26 -14.35
C LEU A 30 -19.75 2.39 -15.43
N GLU A 31 -20.45 1.40 -15.96
CA GLU A 31 -19.93 0.52 -17.00
C GLU A 31 -19.57 1.27 -18.29
N LYS A 32 -20.13 2.44 -18.50
CA LYS A 32 -19.85 3.29 -19.65
C LYS A 32 -18.53 4.01 -19.57
N TYR A 33 -17.93 4.04 -18.38
CA TYR A 33 -16.69 4.77 -18.12
C TYR A 33 -15.51 3.81 -18.02
N LYS A 34 -14.36 4.28 -18.47
CA LYS A 34 -13.09 3.56 -18.31
C LYS A 34 -12.47 3.91 -16.97
N ILE A 35 -11.69 3.01 -16.41
CA ILE A 35 -10.95 3.25 -15.17
C ILE A 35 -10.05 4.48 -15.30
N SER A 36 -9.48 4.70 -16.49
CA SER A 36 -8.65 5.87 -16.75
C SER A 36 -9.37 7.21 -16.56
N GLU A 37 -10.69 7.24 -16.66
CA GLU A 37 -11.51 8.45 -16.49
C GLU A 37 -11.77 8.78 -15.02
N ILE A 38 -11.55 7.83 -14.12
CA ILE A 38 -11.78 8.01 -12.67
C ILE A 38 -10.55 8.64 -12.05
N THR A 39 -10.72 9.83 -11.48
CA THR A 39 -9.65 10.56 -10.83
C THR A 39 -9.55 10.13 -9.36
N ARG A 40 -8.33 9.82 -8.91
CA ARG A 40 -8.10 9.51 -7.51
C ARG A 40 -8.03 10.79 -6.68
N ARG A 41 -8.73 10.78 -5.54
CA ARG A 41 -8.73 11.88 -4.57
C ARG A 41 -7.36 12.07 -3.90
N VAL A 42 -6.75 10.95 -3.49
CA VAL A 42 -5.44 10.93 -2.86
C VAL A 42 -4.52 10.03 -3.68
N ARG A 43 -3.43 10.60 -4.16
CA ARG A 43 -2.49 9.85 -4.98
C ARG A 43 -1.72 8.83 -4.15
N MET A 44 -1.80 7.56 -4.53
CA MET A 44 -1.03 6.50 -3.93
C MET A 44 0.28 6.32 -4.70
N LYS A 45 1.39 6.29 -3.97
CA LYS A 45 2.73 6.18 -4.56
C LYS A 45 3.19 4.73 -4.55
N PRO A 46 3.71 4.21 -5.68
CA PRO A 46 4.37 2.91 -5.70
C PRO A 46 5.82 3.02 -5.22
N VAL A 47 6.41 1.85 -4.94
CA VAL A 47 7.86 1.72 -4.73
C VAL A 47 8.43 0.78 -5.79
N TYR A 48 9.73 0.86 -5.98
CA TYR A 48 10.45 -0.07 -6.85
C TYR A 48 10.89 -1.30 -6.07
N VAL A 49 11.05 -2.44 -6.76
CA VAL A 49 11.52 -3.68 -6.12
C VAL A 49 12.89 -3.51 -5.45
N TYR A 50 13.67 -2.54 -5.89
CA TYR A 50 14.98 -2.23 -5.28
C TYR A 50 14.89 -1.13 -4.22
N SER A 51 13.70 -0.64 -3.87
CA SER A 51 13.53 0.33 -2.79
C SER A 51 13.85 -0.31 -1.44
N THR A 52 14.23 0.52 -0.47
CA THR A 52 14.57 0.06 0.87
C THR A 52 13.32 -0.19 1.73
N ILE A 53 13.51 -0.96 2.81
CA ILE A 53 12.45 -1.16 3.81
C ILE A 53 12.06 0.18 4.44
N GLU A 54 13.01 1.10 4.62
CA GLU A 54 12.72 2.44 5.13
C GLU A 54 11.75 3.19 4.23
N ASP A 55 11.93 3.12 2.92
CA ASP A 55 11.01 3.73 1.96
C ASP A 55 9.59 3.18 2.11
N LEU A 56 9.48 1.86 2.28
CA LEU A 56 8.19 1.20 2.52
C LEU A 56 7.53 1.67 3.82
N ILE A 57 8.30 1.74 4.90
CA ILE A 57 7.80 2.19 6.21
C ILE A 57 7.25 3.62 6.10
N LEU A 58 7.98 4.52 5.46
CA LEU A 58 7.56 5.90 5.30
C LEU A 58 6.25 6.01 4.51
N LEU A 59 6.12 5.28 3.41
CA LEU A 59 4.89 5.28 2.62
C LEU A 59 3.72 4.64 3.37
N SER A 60 3.98 3.61 4.18
CA SER A 60 2.92 2.93 4.93
C SER A 60 2.30 3.77 6.03
N MET A 61 2.89 4.89 6.38
CA MET A 61 2.28 5.83 7.32
C MET A 61 1.00 6.45 6.75
N ASP A 62 0.97 6.65 5.43
CA ASP A 62 -0.15 7.29 4.75
C ASP A 62 -0.94 6.33 3.83
N GLN A 63 -0.42 5.15 3.58
CA GLN A 63 -1.01 4.17 2.68
C GLN A 63 -1.17 2.81 3.38
N ASN A 64 -2.33 2.18 3.25
CA ASN A 64 -2.59 0.85 3.82
C ASN A 64 -1.79 -0.25 3.13
N PHE A 65 -1.46 -0.02 1.88
CA PHE A 65 -0.61 -0.89 1.09
C PHE A 65 0.19 -0.05 0.11
N VAL A 66 1.28 -0.63 -0.39
CA VAL A 66 2.19 0.04 -1.32
C VAL A 66 2.33 -0.84 -2.57
N PRO A 67 1.96 -0.34 -3.74
CA PRO A 67 2.21 -1.05 -4.99
C PRO A 67 3.71 -1.15 -5.25
N VAL A 68 4.15 -2.29 -5.77
CA VAL A 68 5.55 -2.55 -6.11
C VAL A 68 5.68 -2.68 -7.62
N ILE A 69 6.61 -1.94 -8.19
CA ILE A 69 6.90 -1.97 -9.63
C ILE A 69 8.38 -2.27 -9.85
N ASP A 70 8.70 -2.75 -11.05
CA ASP A 70 10.09 -2.97 -11.45
C ASP A 70 10.67 -1.73 -12.16
N ASP A 71 11.89 -1.85 -12.69
CA ASP A 71 12.58 -0.78 -13.40
C ASP A 71 11.92 -0.35 -14.72
N ARG A 72 10.97 -1.13 -15.21
CA ARG A 72 10.16 -0.83 -16.40
C ARG A 72 8.77 -0.32 -16.05
N GLU A 73 8.53 -0.06 -14.76
CA GLU A 73 7.23 0.35 -14.23
C GLU A 73 6.16 -0.75 -14.33
N VAL A 74 6.56 -2.01 -14.54
CA VAL A 74 5.64 -3.14 -14.56
C VAL A 74 5.20 -3.45 -13.14
N PHE A 75 3.89 -3.63 -12.95
CA PHE A 75 3.31 -3.95 -11.65
C PHE A 75 3.73 -5.37 -11.25
N ILE A 76 4.33 -5.49 -10.08
CA ILE A 76 4.80 -6.75 -9.52
C ILE A 76 3.83 -7.29 -8.46
N GLY A 77 3.34 -6.45 -7.59
CA GLY A 77 2.44 -6.83 -6.52
C GLY A 77 2.25 -5.71 -5.53
N ILE A 78 1.73 -6.05 -4.36
CA ILE A 78 1.52 -5.09 -3.29
C ILE A 78 2.21 -5.58 -2.02
N VAL A 79 2.63 -4.62 -1.19
CA VAL A 79 3.08 -4.86 0.17
C VAL A 79 2.09 -4.15 1.09
N THR A 80 1.47 -4.89 2.00
CA THR A 80 0.50 -4.31 2.93
C THR A 80 1.21 -3.75 4.16
N ARG A 81 0.53 -2.84 4.87
CA ARG A 81 1.02 -2.35 6.17
C ARG A 81 1.26 -3.52 7.13
N ARG A 82 0.39 -4.52 7.11
CA ARG A 82 0.53 -5.73 7.92
C ARG A 82 1.83 -6.49 7.59
N ASP A 83 2.16 -6.65 6.31
CA ASP A 83 3.40 -7.31 5.89
C ASP A 83 4.63 -6.58 6.42
N ILE A 84 4.61 -5.26 6.39
CA ILE A 84 5.70 -4.43 6.88
C ILE A 84 5.85 -4.59 8.39
N LEU A 85 4.74 -4.54 9.13
CA LEU A 85 4.74 -4.72 10.58
C LEU A 85 5.22 -6.10 10.97
N LYS A 86 4.81 -7.13 10.24
CA LYS A 86 5.27 -8.50 10.48
C LYS A 86 6.77 -8.64 10.26
N TYR A 87 7.29 -8.07 9.20
CA TYR A 87 8.72 -8.04 8.93
C TYR A 87 9.49 -7.38 10.08
N CYS A 88 9.04 -6.22 10.54
CA CYS A 88 9.67 -5.52 11.66
C CYS A 88 9.63 -6.33 12.94
N HIS A 89 8.49 -6.96 13.24
CA HIS A 89 8.31 -7.83 14.41
C HIS A 89 9.28 -9.02 14.37
N ASP A 90 9.35 -9.72 13.24
CA ASP A 90 10.22 -10.88 13.07
C ASP A 90 11.70 -10.49 13.18
N THR A 91 12.06 -9.36 12.61
CA THR A 91 13.44 -8.83 12.68
C THR A 91 13.83 -8.47 14.11
N LEU A 92 12.92 -7.85 14.88
CA LEU A 92 13.14 -7.54 16.28
C LEU A 92 13.29 -8.80 17.13
N ASN A 93 12.48 -9.82 16.86
CA ASN A 93 12.58 -11.11 17.57
C ASN A 93 13.91 -11.80 17.29
N GLU A 94 14.39 -11.78 16.07
CA GLU A 94 15.70 -12.32 15.71
C GLU A 94 16.82 -11.56 16.43
N TYR A 95 16.73 -10.23 16.49
CA TYR A 95 17.67 -9.40 17.19
C TYR A 95 17.68 -9.69 18.67
N GLU A 96 16.52 -9.80 19.32
CA GLU A 96 16.40 -10.15 20.74
C GLU A 96 16.94 -11.54 21.07
N ALA A 97 16.64 -12.53 20.22
CA ALA A 97 17.16 -13.88 20.39
C ALA A 97 18.70 -13.92 20.36
N LYS A 98 19.31 -13.01 19.59
CA LYS A 98 20.77 -12.95 19.42
C LYS A 98 21.48 -12.04 20.42
N TYR A 99 20.85 -10.92 20.80
CA TYR A 99 21.49 -9.86 21.61
C TYR A 99 20.63 -9.34 22.75
N GLY A 100 19.36 -9.76 22.84
CA GLY A 100 18.40 -9.16 23.74
C GLY A 100 18.55 -9.55 25.20
N HIS A 101 18.01 -8.69 26.07
CA HIS A 101 17.95 -8.89 27.52
C HIS A 101 16.50 -9.16 27.95
N LYS A 102 16.32 -10.04 28.96
CA LYS A 102 14.99 -10.39 29.47
C LYS A 102 14.22 -9.20 30.03
N GLU A 103 14.91 -8.23 30.59
CA GLU A 103 14.32 -7.04 31.19
C GLU A 103 13.55 -6.19 30.20
N GLU A 104 14.07 -6.06 28.98
CA GLU A 104 13.40 -5.32 27.91
C GLU A 104 12.06 -5.95 27.50
N LYS A 105 11.99 -7.28 27.51
CA LYS A 105 10.75 -8.00 27.22
C LYS A 105 9.67 -7.78 28.27
N GLU A 106 10.04 -7.70 29.54
CA GLU A 106 9.11 -7.46 30.63
C GLU A 106 8.50 -6.07 30.55
N GLU A 107 9.27 -5.06 30.22
CA GLU A 107 8.79 -3.70 30.02
C GLU A 107 7.78 -3.60 28.89
N ILE A 108 8.04 -4.22 27.77
CA ILE A 108 7.13 -4.25 26.62
C ILE A 108 5.85 -5.01 26.97
N GLY A 109 5.96 -6.10 27.72
CA GLY A 109 4.83 -6.89 28.16
C GLY A 109 3.91 -6.18 29.16
N ALA A 110 4.39 -5.18 29.86
CA ALA A 110 3.63 -4.42 30.84
C ALA A 110 2.71 -3.35 30.22
N VAL A 111 2.93 -3.04 28.98
CA VAL A 111 2.11 -2.07 28.22
C VAL A 111 0.93 -2.76 27.57
#